data_44f445a19196bb437b0567e2a48cad85
#
_entry.id   44f445a19196bb437b0567e2a48cad85
#
_cell.length_a   1.000
_cell.length_b   1.000
_cell.length_c   1.000
_cell.angle_alpha   90.00
_cell.angle_beta   90.00
_cell.angle_gamma   90.00
#
_symmetry.space_group_name_H-M   'P 1'
#
loop_
_entity.id
_entity.type
_entity.pdbx_description
1 polymer ?
#
loop_
_entity_poly.entity_id
_entity_poly.type
_entity_poly.pdbx_seq_one_letter_code
_entity_poly.pdbx_strand_id
1 'polypeptide(L)'
;NDSQYQITLDARGGDARQQIITDLGTSYVNFTATSMYVLESATVGLPSSIPRDELTMTVEREEVYLNILYLSLALLIAGVGFLKANISTIVGSLYGFGDSRRDSGFTIFYMGINLGAFLASIACGYLGIVYGWKYGFGLAGIGMLGGLAIFLACQSWLEGKAEPPSADKLKEKVFLFINVEWLCYLVGIGIIALSMFLVKNEGLVGNILGPLGILMFVGLVTYAFKKLEGDERSRMLAAIYFVLAQIPFWALFEQAG
;
A
#
# COMPACT_ATOMS: atom_id res chain seq x y z
N ASN A 1 16.87 -0.35 -40.44
CA ASN A 1 16.25 0.94 -40.09
C ASN A 1 15.53 0.74 -38.78
N ASP A 2 16.04 1.33 -37.71
CA ASP A 2 15.36 1.35 -36.42
C ASP A 2 14.20 2.35 -36.52
N SER A 3 13.01 1.84 -36.86
CA SER A 3 11.81 2.65 -36.88
C SER A 3 11.17 2.66 -35.50
N GLN A 4 10.89 3.86 -34.98
CA GLN A 4 10.19 4.02 -33.70
C GLN A 4 8.70 4.24 -33.94
N TYR A 5 7.86 3.48 -33.24
CA TYR A 5 6.42 3.61 -33.32
C TYR A 5 5.83 3.81 -31.92
N GLN A 6 4.80 4.64 -31.81
CA GLN A 6 4.11 4.88 -30.57
C GLN A 6 2.99 3.85 -30.38
N ILE A 7 2.97 3.18 -29.23
CA ILE A 7 1.87 2.30 -28.83
C ILE A 7 1.11 2.98 -27.70
N THR A 8 -0.20 3.16 -27.90
CA THR A 8 -1.10 3.77 -26.92
C THR A 8 -2.23 2.81 -26.53
N LEU A 9 -2.86 3.08 -25.38
CA LEU A 9 -4.05 2.35 -24.94
C LEU A 9 -5.30 3.10 -25.39
N ASP A 10 -6.11 2.47 -26.22
CA ASP A 10 -7.47 2.96 -26.53
C ASP A 10 -8.46 2.35 -25.53
N ALA A 11 -8.96 3.20 -24.62
CA ALA A 11 -9.93 2.81 -23.60
C ALA A 11 -11.40 3.13 -24.00
N ARG A 12 -11.65 3.48 -25.26
CA ARG A 12 -12.99 3.77 -25.77
C ARG A 12 -13.76 2.47 -25.94
N GLY A 13 -14.80 2.25 -25.16
CA GLY A 13 -15.69 1.10 -25.31
C GLY A 13 -15.55 -0.01 -24.26
N GLY A 14 -14.87 0.25 -23.15
CA GLY A 14 -14.81 -0.70 -22.01
C GLY A 14 -13.65 -1.68 -22.03
N ASP A 15 -13.19 -2.12 -23.20
CA ASP A 15 -12.00 -2.95 -23.34
C ASP A 15 -10.80 -2.08 -23.74
N ALA A 16 -9.82 -1.96 -22.84
CA ALA A 16 -8.59 -1.26 -23.16
C ALA A 16 -7.78 -2.07 -24.17
N ARG A 17 -7.72 -1.59 -25.41
CA ARG A 17 -6.95 -2.23 -26.49
C ARG A 17 -5.69 -1.44 -26.78
N GLN A 18 -4.60 -2.14 -27.03
CA GLN A 18 -3.35 -1.51 -27.46
C GLN A 18 -3.45 -1.18 -28.94
N GLN A 19 -3.12 0.06 -29.30
CA GLN A 19 -3.08 0.50 -30.71
C GLN A 19 -1.70 1.05 -31.01
N ILE A 20 -1.18 0.73 -32.20
CA ILE A 20 0.02 1.29 -32.77
C ILE A 20 -0.35 2.47 -33.67
N ILE A 21 0.41 3.54 -33.53
CA ILE A 21 0.23 4.77 -34.34
C ILE A 21 1.45 4.88 -35.25
N THR A 22 1.18 5.00 -36.56
CA THR A 22 2.20 5.24 -37.58
C THR A 22 1.82 6.46 -38.40
N ASP A 23 2.72 6.95 -39.23
CA ASP A 23 2.44 8.06 -40.16
C ASP A 23 1.35 7.71 -41.19
N LEU A 24 1.10 6.42 -41.44
CA LEU A 24 0.10 5.93 -42.38
C LEU A 24 -1.28 5.72 -41.75
N GLY A 25 -1.36 5.59 -40.42
CA GLY A 25 -2.62 5.36 -39.71
C GLY A 25 -2.46 4.70 -38.36
N THR A 26 -3.57 4.19 -37.82
CA THR A 26 -3.61 3.48 -36.53
C THR A 26 -4.19 2.09 -36.72
N SER A 27 -3.63 1.10 -36.00
CA SER A 27 -4.14 -0.26 -35.96
C SER A 27 -4.06 -0.83 -34.56
N TYR A 28 -4.92 -1.79 -34.24
CA TYR A 28 -4.83 -2.53 -32.98
C TYR A 28 -3.73 -3.56 -33.02
N VAL A 29 -3.08 -3.76 -31.87
CA VAL A 29 -2.02 -4.76 -31.72
C VAL A 29 -2.34 -5.72 -30.57
N ASN A 30 -2.00 -6.98 -30.77
CA ASN A 30 -2.10 -8.03 -29.77
C ASN A 30 -0.73 -8.61 -29.51
N PHE A 31 -0.31 -8.67 -28.25
CA PHE A 31 0.93 -9.30 -27.84
C PHE A 31 0.71 -10.74 -27.41
N THR A 32 1.53 -11.62 -27.94
CA THR A 32 1.68 -12.99 -27.44
C THR A 32 3.04 -13.17 -26.78
N ALA A 33 3.33 -14.35 -26.25
CA ALA A 33 4.62 -14.64 -25.64
C ALA A 33 5.80 -14.48 -26.64
N THR A 34 5.56 -14.73 -27.91
CA THR A 34 6.61 -14.80 -28.94
C THR A 34 6.57 -13.69 -29.98
N SER A 35 5.43 -13.03 -30.18
CA SER A 35 5.24 -12.06 -31.27
C SER A 35 4.22 -10.99 -30.95
N MET A 36 4.32 -9.84 -31.62
CA MET A 36 3.30 -8.82 -31.71
C MET A 36 2.52 -9.00 -33.04
N TYR A 37 1.21 -9.09 -32.94
CA TYR A 37 0.32 -9.17 -34.12
C TYR A 37 -0.34 -7.82 -34.35
N VAL A 38 -0.28 -7.34 -35.59
CA VAL A 38 -0.94 -6.11 -36.05
C VAL A 38 -2.20 -6.54 -36.82
N LEU A 39 -3.39 -6.11 -36.32
CA LEU A 39 -4.68 -6.58 -36.86
C LEU A 39 -4.92 -6.08 -38.30
N GLU A 40 -4.64 -4.81 -38.55
CA GLU A 40 -4.82 -4.16 -39.86
C GLU A 40 -3.46 -3.69 -40.38
N SER A 41 -2.58 -4.65 -40.67
CA SER A 41 -1.18 -4.41 -41.01
C SER A 41 -1.02 -3.54 -42.27
N ALA A 42 -1.92 -3.66 -43.25
CA ALA A 42 -1.89 -2.88 -44.48
C ALA A 42 -2.15 -1.38 -44.24
N THR A 43 -2.97 -1.03 -43.23
CA THR A 43 -3.33 0.36 -42.91
C THR A 43 -2.15 1.13 -42.25
N VAL A 44 -1.27 0.41 -41.59
CA VAL A 44 -0.12 1.00 -40.86
C VAL A 44 1.21 0.71 -41.56
N GLY A 45 1.21 -0.03 -42.63
CA GLY A 45 2.43 -0.36 -43.41
C GLY A 45 3.40 -1.27 -42.67
N LEU A 46 2.94 -2.05 -41.72
CA LEU A 46 3.73 -2.98 -40.92
C LEU A 46 3.42 -4.44 -41.28
N PRO A 47 4.33 -5.37 -41.04
CA PRO A 47 4.03 -6.79 -41.18
C PRO A 47 2.95 -7.23 -40.19
N SER A 48 2.16 -8.23 -40.56
CA SER A 48 1.07 -8.76 -39.74
C SER A 48 1.55 -9.41 -38.43
N SER A 49 2.82 -9.82 -38.38
CA SER A 49 3.45 -10.39 -37.18
C SER A 49 4.90 -9.95 -37.12
N ILE A 50 5.31 -9.46 -35.96
CA ILE A 50 6.69 -9.07 -35.66
C ILE A 50 7.16 -9.90 -34.47
N PRO A 51 8.28 -10.65 -34.60
CA PRO A 51 8.87 -11.42 -33.52
C PRO A 51 9.25 -10.51 -32.33
N ARG A 52 9.13 -11.03 -31.12
CA ARG A 52 9.36 -10.23 -29.91
C ARG A 52 10.83 -9.89 -29.68
N ASP A 53 11.74 -10.70 -30.20
CA ASP A 53 13.18 -10.48 -30.17
C ASP A 53 13.65 -9.33 -31.11
N GLU A 54 12.82 -8.98 -32.10
CA GLU A 54 13.05 -7.83 -32.98
C GLU A 54 12.46 -6.52 -32.40
N LEU A 55 11.74 -6.59 -31.26
CA LEU A 55 11.07 -5.44 -30.64
C LEU A 55 11.82 -4.98 -29.40
N THR A 56 12.28 -3.75 -29.42
CA THR A 56 12.72 -3.06 -28.21
C THR A 56 11.61 -2.13 -27.73
N MET A 57 10.98 -2.49 -26.62
CA MET A 57 9.88 -1.69 -26.04
C MET A 57 10.44 -0.77 -24.98
N THR A 58 10.28 0.53 -25.18
CA THR A 58 10.54 1.55 -24.17
C THR A 58 9.23 2.18 -23.71
N VAL A 59 9.04 2.29 -22.40
CA VAL A 59 7.86 2.95 -21.84
C VAL A 59 8.23 4.38 -21.52
N GLU A 60 7.72 5.32 -22.33
CA GLU A 60 7.80 6.73 -21.98
C GLU A 60 6.81 7.04 -20.86
N ARG A 61 7.33 7.56 -19.76
CA ARG A 61 6.53 7.96 -18.61
C ARG A 61 6.77 9.43 -18.33
N GLU A 62 5.70 10.19 -18.23
CA GLU A 62 5.82 11.57 -17.79
C GLU A 62 6.24 11.62 -16.32
N GLU A 63 7.41 12.16 -16.05
CA GLU A 63 8.03 12.27 -14.72
C GLU A 63 7.08 12.91 -13.68
N VAL A 64 6.27 13.86 -14.11
CA VAL A 64 5.31 14.56 -13.23
C VAL A 64 4.28 13.60 -12.66
N TYR A 65 3.63 12.80 -13.52
CA TYR A 65 2.62 11.84 -13.06
C TYR A 65 3.22 10.72 -12.21
N LEU A 66 4.43 10.29 -12.54
CA LEU A 66 5.18 9.33 -11.72
C LEU A 66 5.47 9.88 -10.32
N ASN A 67 5.93 11.12 -10.23
CA ASN A 67 6.21 11.73 -8.93
C ASN A 67 4.93 11.93 -8.10
N ILE A 68 3.81 12.27 -8.74
CA ILE A 68 2.50 12.34 -8.07
C ILE A 68 2.08 10.96 -7.56
N LEU A 69 2.28 9.91 -8.36
CA LEU A 69 1.99 8.53 -7.94
C LEU A 69 2.83 8.13 -6.73
N TYR A 70 4.15 8.36 -6.77
CA TYR A 70 5.04 8.05 -5.65
C TYR A 70 4.70 8.83 -4.39
N LEU A 71 4.35 10.11 -4.51
CA LEU A 71 3.88 10.92 -3.39
C LEU A 71 2.57 10.35 -2.81
N SER A 72 1.63 9.98 -3.67
CA SER A 72 0.35 9.39 -3.24
C SER A 72 0.56 8.07 -2.48
N LEU A 73 1.44 7.20 -2.98
CA LEU A 73 1.82 5.96 -2.31
C LEU A 73 2.52 6.23 -0.98
N ALA A 74 3.44 7.19 -0.92
CA ALA A 74 4.12 7.57 0.31
C ALA A 74 3.16 8.11 1.37
N LEU A 75 2.18 8.92 0.97
CA LEU A 75 1.12 9.42 1.86
C LEU A 75 0.23 8.28 2.38
N LEU A 76 -0.13 7.31 1.53
CA LEU A 76 -0.88 6.13 1.95
C LEU A 76 -0.09 5.30 2.96
N ILE A 77 1.19 5.02 2.70
CA ILE A 77 2.06 4.24 3.60
C ILE A 77 2.18 4.93 4.96
N ALA A 78 2.49 6.23 4.98
CA ALA A 78 2.60 7.00 6.20
C ALA A 78 1.26 7.08 6.95
N GLY A 79 0.16 7.36 6.24
CA GLY A 79 -1.18 7.44 6.80
C GLY A 79 -1.63 6.12 7.45
N VAL A 80 -1.44 5.01 6.76
CA VAL A 80 -1.75 3.67 7.31
C VAL A 80 -0.88 3.36 8.53
N GLY A 81 0.41 3.73 8.49
CA GLY A 81 1.33 3.55 9.62
C GLY A 81 0.86 4.31 10.86
N PHE A 82 0.53 5.58 10.72
CA PHE A 82 0.00 6.39 11.81
C PHE A 82 -1.37 5.90 12.30
N LEU A 83 -2.27 5.55 11.38
CA LEU A 83 -3.61 5.08 11.74
C LEU A 83 -3.54 3.76 12.51
N LYS A 84 -2.85 2.74 11.98
CA LYS A 84 -2.81 1.40 12.61
C LYS A 84 -2.20 1.43 14.02
N ALA A 85 -1.15 2.21 14.22
CA ALA A 85 -0.51 2.33 15.54
C ALA A 85 -1.44 2.95 16.59
N ASN A 86 -2.22 3.95 16.20
CA ASN A 86 -3.03 4.74 17.12
C ASN A 86 -4.43 4.17 17.34
N ILE A 87 -5.10 3.69 16.29
CA ILE A 87 -6.50 3.27 16.39
C ILE A 87 -6.70 2.09 17.36
N SER A 88 -5.79 1.11 17.35
CA SER A 88 -5.85 -0.02 18.28
C SER A 88 -5.63 0.42 19.73
N THR A 89 -4.77 1.41 19.96
CA THR A 89 -4.55 1.99 21.28
C THR A 89 -5.78 2.74 21.78
N ILE A 90 -6.43 3.53 20.91
CA ILE A 90 -7.68 4.23 21.20
C ILE A 90 -8.76 3.22 21.60
N VAL A 91 -8.98 2.17 20.79
CA VAL A 91 -9.96 1.11 21.12
C VAL A 91 -9.64 0.48 22.47
N GLY A 92 -8.38 0.15 22.73
CA GLY A 92 -7.96 -0.40 24.03
C GLY A 92 -8.21 0.53 25.21
N SER A 93 -8.08 1.84 25.02
CA SER A 93 -8.27 2.85 26.09
C SER A 93 -9.73 3.15 26.42
N LEU A 94 -10.68 2.71 25.58
CA LEU A 94 -12.12 2.81 25.86
C LEU A 94 -12.56 1.86 27.00
N TYR A 95 -11.75 0.83 27.28
CA TYR A 95 -12.04 -0.18 28.31
C TYR A 95 -11.10 -0.01 29.50
N GLY A 96 -11.65 -0.07 30.72
CA GLY A 96 -10.86 -0.04 31.96
C GLY A 96 -9.97 -1.28 32.10
N PHE A 97 -9.00 -1.18 33.02
CA PHE A 97 -8.16 -2.33 33.35
C PHE A 97 -8.98 -3.48 33.93
N GLY A 98 -8.90 -4.68 33.29
CA GLY A 98 -9.66 -5.87 33.71
C GLY A 98 -11.12 -5.91 33.23
N ASP A 99 -11.57 -5.00 32.38
CA ASP A 99 -12.91 -5.02 31.80
C ASP A 99 -13.06 -6.23 30.85
N SER A 100 -13.96 -7.17 31.19
CA SER A 100 -14.22 -8.39 30.42
C SER A 100 -14.79 -8.12 29.02
N ARG A 101 -15.32 -6.92 28.76
CA ARG A 101 -15.87 -6.54 27.45
C ARG A 101 -14.79 -6.12 26.46
N ARG A 102 -13.55 -5.92 26.92
CA ARG A 102 -12.44 -5.47 26.08
C ARG A 102 -12.18 -6.40 24.90
N ASP A 103 -12.16 -7.71 25.12
CA ASP A 103 -11.94 -8.71 24.09
C ASP A 103 -13.05 -8.71 23.04
N SER A 104 -14.30 -8.59 23.50
CA SER A 104 -15.47 -8.46 22.61
C SER A 104 -15.40 -7.17 21.79
N GLY A 105 -14.95 -6.06 22.38
CA GLY A 105 -14.76 -4.79 21.70
C GLY A 105 -13.71 -4.89 20.58
N PHE A 106 -12.58 -5.52 20.84
CA PHE A 106 -11.58 -5.79 19.81
C PHE A 106 -12.10 -6.72 18.72
N THR A 107 -12.89 -7.73 19.06
CA THR A 107 -13.51 -8.62 18.08
C THR A 107 -14.43 -7.86 17.13
N ILE A 108 -15.28 -6.97 17.65
CA ILE A 108 -16.16 -6.11 16.84
C ILE A 108 -15.34 -5.16 15.96
N PHE A 109 -14.27 -4.58 16.51
CA PHE A 109 -13.37 -3.70 15.76
C PHE A 109 -12.72 -4.43 14.58
N TYR A 110 -12.16 -5.62 14.79
CA TYR A 110 -11.58 -6.44 13.73
C TYR A 110 -12.62 -6.92 12.71
N MET A 111 -13.82 -7.26 13.16
CA MET A 111 -14.94 -7.59 12.26
C MET A 111 -15.26 -6.40 11.34
N GLY A 112 -15.27 -5.18 11.87
CA GLY A 112 -15.47 -3.96 11.08
C GLY A 112 -14.39 -3.75 10.02
N ILE A 113 -13.11 -3.99 10.35
CA ILE A 113 -12.00 -3.91 9.40
C ILE A 113 -12.19 -4.91 8.26
N ASN A 114 -12.47 -6.18 8.58
CA ASN A 114 -12.62 -7.23 7.57
C ASN A 114 -13.87 -7.02 6.69
N LEU A 115 -14.98 -6.60 7.28
CA LEU A 115 -16.19 -6.25 6.53
C LEU A 115 -15.95 -5.07 5.59
N GLY A 116 -15.23 -4.05 6.07
CA GLY A 116 -14.84 -2.89 5.25
C GLY A 116 -13.94 -3.30 4.08
N ALA A 117 -12.94 -4.15 4.32
CA ALA A 117 -12.07 -4.67 3.28
C ALA A 117 -12.84 -5.47 2.22
N PHE A 118 -13.73 -6.36 2.65
CA PHE A 118 -14.59 -7.15 1.76
C PHE A 118 -15.47 -6.27 0.87
N LEU A 119 -16.19 -5.32 1.46
CA LEU A 119 -17.09 -4.41 0.72
C LEU A 119 -16.31 -3.49 -0.23
N ALA A 120 -15.15 -2.99 0.21
CA ALA A 120 -14.29 -2.14 -0.60
C ALA A 120 -13.73 -2.90 -1.81
N SER A 121 -13.28 -4.15 -1.62
CA SER A 121 -12.76 -4.98 -2.72
C SER A 121 -13.83 -5.21 -3.80
N ILE A 122 -15.05 -5.53 -3.41
CA ILE A 122 -16.16 -5.71 -4.37
C ILE A 122 -16.51 -4.38 -5.06
N ALA A 123 -16.75 -3.33 -4.30
CA ALA A 123 -17.25 -2.07 -4.85
C ALA A 123 -16.18 -1.36 -5.71
N CYS A 124 -14.95 -1.23 -5.20
CA CYS A 124 -13.86 -0.57 -5.93
C CYS A 124 -13.39 -1.42 -7.10
N GLY A 125 -13.33 -2.75 -6.94
CA GLY A 125 -12.96 -3.68 -8.00
C GLY A 125 -13.99 -3.65 -9.15
N TYR A 126 -15.27 -3.74 -8.85
CA TYR A 126 -16.33 -3.64 -9.86
C TYR A 126 -16.26 -2.32 -10.64
N LEU A 127 -16.16 -1.18 -9.93
CA LEU A 127 -16.05 0.11 -10.60
C LEU A 127 -14.76 0.23 -11.41
N GLY A 128 -13.66 -0.31 -10.89
CA GLY A 128 -12.37 -0.30 -11.58
C GLY A 128 -12.40 -1.09 -12.89
N ILE A 129 -13.01 -2.26 -12.90
CA ILE A 129 -13.10 -3.13 -14.08
C ILE A 129 -14.12 -2.60 -15.09
N VAL A 130 -15.33 -2.21 -14.64
CA VAL A 130 -16.43 -1.85 -15.54
C VAL A 130 -16.33 -0.42 -16.06
N TYR A 131 -15.96 0.54 -15.20
CA TYR A 131 -15.96 1.96 -15.54
C TYR A 131 -14.55 2.57 -15.64
N GLY A 132 -13.53 1.83 -15.21
CA GLY A 132 -12.13 2.24 -15.21
C GLY A 132 -11.58 2.54 -13.81
N TRP A 133 -10.30 2.30 -13.65
CA TRP A 133 -9.59 2.37 -12.36
C TRP A 133 -9.67 3.73 -11.65
N LYS A 134 -9.85 4.83 -12.40
CA LYS A 134 -10.07 6.16 -11.80
C LYS A 134 -11.31 6.21 -10.91
N TYR A 135 -12.36 5.47 -11.25
CA TYR A 135 -13.58 5.40 -10.44
C TYR A 135 -13.43 4.45 -9.25
N GLY A 136 -12.71 3.33 -9.43
CA GLY A 136 -12.40 2.43 -8.34
C GLY A 136 -11.57 3.11 -7.24
N PHE A 137 -10.46 3.74 -7.60
CA PHE A 137 -9.64 4.50 -6.66
C PHE A 137 -10.35 5.74 -6.12
N GLY A 138 -11.18 6.40 -6.96
CA GLY A 138 -11.99 7.53 -6.54
C GLY A 138 -12.98 7.15 -5.44
N LEU A 139 -13.67 6.00 -5.57
CA LEU A 139 -14.57 5.50 -4.54
C LEU A 139 -13.82 5.20 -3.22
N ALA A 140 -12.63 4.58 -3.30
CA ALA A 140 -11.81 4.36 -2.12
C ALA A 140 -11.45 5.68 -1.42
N GLY A 141 -11.06 6.71 -2.18
CA GLY A 141 -10.80 8.05 -1.64
C GLY A 141 -12.02 8.68 -0.97
N ILE A 142 -13.20 8.59 -1.60
CA ILE A 142 -14.46 9.08 -1.01
C ILE A 142 -14.79 8.32 0.29
N GLY A 143 -14.59 7.00 0.30
CA GLY A 143 -14.78 6.18 1.50
C GLY A 143 -13.86 6.60 2.65
N MET A 144 -12.59 6.90 2.35
CA MET A 144 -11.63 7.41 3.35
C MET A 144 -12.05 8.78 3.90
N LEU A 145 -12.51 9.69 3.03
CA LEU A 145 -13.02 11.00 3.47
C LEU A 145 -14.29 10.84 4.32
N GLY A 146 -15.18 9.91 3.95
CA GLY A 146 -16.34 9.57 4.76
C GLY A 146 -15.96 9.04 6.15
N GLY A 147 -14.98 8.14 6.21
CA GLY A 147 -14.44 7.64 7.48
C GLY A 147 -13.84 8.74 8.34
N LEU A 148 -13.07 9.65 7.75
CA LEU A 148 -12.53 10.82 8.44
C LEU A 148 -13.65 11.72 8.97
N ALA A 149 -14.66 12.02 8.14
CA ALA A 149 -15.80 12.85 8.56
C ALA A 149 -16.56 12.23 9.75
N ILE A 150 -16.81 10.92 9.72
CA ILE A 150 -17.43 10.19 10.83
C ILE A 150 -16.55 10.26 12.08
N PHE A 151 -15.25 10.02 11.95
CA PHE A 151 -14.32 10.09 13.08
C PHE A 151 -14.35 11.46 13.74
N LEU A 152 -14.27 12.54 12.96
CA LEU A 152 -14.33 13.91 13.47
C LEU A 152 -15.68 14.26 14.11
N ALA A 153 -16.78 13.86 13.49
CA ALA A 153 -18.13 14.10 14.01
C ALA A 153 -18.42 13.33 15.32
N CYS A 154 -17.87 12.11 15.45
CA CYS A 154 -18.08 11.24 16.59
C CYS A 154 -16.95 11.32 17.63
N GLN A 155 -16.03 12.25 17.49
CA GLN A 155 -14.88 12.39 18.40
C GLN A 155 -15.31 12.59 19.87
N SER A 156 -16.42 13.28 20.11
CA SER A 156 -17.01 13.46 21.45
C SER A 156 -17.37 12.13 22.14
N TRP A 157 -17.70 11.09 21.39
CA TRP A 157 -18.04 9.76 21.93
C TRP A 157 -16.81 9.01 22.45
N LEU A 158 -15.63 9.45 22.06
CA LEU A 158 -14.36 8.87 22.51
C LEU A 158 -13.93 9.42 23.89
N GLU A 159 -14.68 10.34 24.48
CA GLU A 159 -14.45 10.88 25.85
C GLU A 159 -13.00 11.35 26.08
N GLY A 160 -12.38 11.96 25.08
CA GLY A 160 -10.97 12.40 25.13
C GLY A 160 -9.94 11.28 25.02
N LYS A 161 -10.35 10.02 24.81
CA LYS A 161 -9.41 8.87 24.67
C LYS A 161 -8.58 8.93 23.39
N ALA A 162 -9.01 9.71 22.40
CA ALA A 162 -8.25 9.98 21.17
C ALA A 162 -7.26 11.15 21.31
N GLU A 163 -7.29 11.85 22.44
CA GLU A 163 -6.38 12.96 22.70
C GLU A 163 -5.02 12.45 23.22
N PRO A 164 -3.96 13.24 23.05
CA PRO A 164 -2.64 12.89 23.58
C PRO A 164 -2.69 12.69 25.10
N PRO A 165 -2.01 11.68 25.65
CA PRO A 165 -2.04 11.38 27.09
C PRO A 165 -1.55 12.54 27.96
N SER A 166 -0.78 13.47 27.41
CA SER A 166 -0.24 14.62 28.14
C SER A 166 -0.06 15.79 27.17
N ALA A 167 -1.03 16.69 27.15
CA ALA A 167 -0.97 17.91 26.33
C ALA A 167 0.20 18.84 26.74
N ASP A 168 0.59 18.81 28.03
CA ASP A 168 1.69 19.64 28.52
C ASP A 168 3.05 19.18 27.97
N LYS A 169 3.26 17.87 27.83
CA LYS A 169 4.47 17.33 27.23
C LYS A 169 4.63 17.73 25.76
N LEU A 170 3.54 17.91 25.02
CA LEU A 170 3.61 18.38 23.63
C LEU A 170 4.13 19.79 23.51
N LYS A 171 3.91 20.63 24.55
CA LYS A 171 4.37 22.02 24.63
C LYS A 171 5.78 22.16 25.17
N GLU A 172 6.39 21.09 25.70
CA GLU A 172 7.77 21.11 26.17
C GLU A 172 8.72 21.44 25.02
N LYS A 173 9.65 22.35 25.27
CA LYS A 173 10.67 22.73 24.31
C LYS A 173 11.77 21.67 24.27
N VAL A 174 11.97 21.06 23.09
CA VAL A 174 13.04 20.08 22.85
C VAL A 174 14.31 20.80 22.41
N PHE A 175 14.17 21.84 21.60
CA PHE A 175 15.30 22.60 21.05
C PHE A 175 14.85 24.06 20.84
N LEU A 176 15.73 24.99 21.01
CA LEU A 176 15.60 26.47 21.02
C LEU A 176 14.19 27.06 20.72
N PHE A 177 13.55 26.63 19.62
CA PHE A 177 12.24 27.11 19.16
C PHE A 177 11.25 25.96 18.82
N ILE A 178 11.65 24.68 18.97
CA ILE A 178 10.87 23.54 18.56
C ILE A 178 10.33 22.83 19.82
N ASN A 179 9.02 22.75 19.96
CA ASN A 179 8.36 21.91 20.95
C ASN A 179 8.16 20.48 20.42
N VAL A 180 7.78 19.55 21.31
CA VAL A 180 7.55 18.13 20.94
C VAL A 180 6.51 18.01 19.82
N GLU A 181 5.49 18.83 19.81
CA GLU A 181 4.44 18.82 18.79
C GLU A 181 5.01 19.12 17.40
N TRP A 182 5.80 20.19 17.25
CA TRP A 182 6.46 20.52 16.00
C TRP A 182 7.47 19.45 15.56
N LEU A 183 8.15 18.85 16.53
CA LEU A 183 9.06 17.73 16.25
C LEU A 183 8.29 16.55 15.67
N CYS A 184 7.10 16.20 16.20
CA CYS A 184 6.25 15.14 15.65
C CYS A 184 5.82 15.45 14.22
N TYR A 185 5.45 16.69 13.90
CA TYR A 185 5.12 17.06 12.52
C TYR A 185 6.33 16.97 11.57
N LEU A 186 7.49 17.41 12.00
CA LEU A 186 8.73 17.32 11.21
C LEU A 186 9.12 15.85 10.96
N VAL A 187 9.01 15.00 11.97
CA VAL A 187 9.24 13.55 11.83
C VAL A 187 8.21 12.95 10.87
N GLY A 188 6.95 13.34 10.94
CA GLY A 188 5.90 12.91 10.02
C GLY A 188 6.23 13.26 8.57
N ILE A 189 6.66 14.50 8.31
CA ILE A 189 7.11 14.93 6.97
C ILE A 189 8.35 14.13 6.53
N GLY A 190 9.29 13.89 7.45
CA GLY A 190 10.47 13.07 7.19
C GLY A 190 10.10 11.63 6.82
N ILE A 191 9.11 11.03 7.47
CA ILE A 191 8.59 9.68 7.15
C ILE A 191 7.99 9.67 5.75
N ILE A 192 7.21 10.69 5.35
CA ILE A 192 6.65 10.79 4.00
C ILE A 192 7.76 10.89 2.95
N ALA A 193 8.76 11.75 3.18
CA ALA A 193 9.89 11.91 2.28
C ALA A 193 10.72 10.61 2.14
N LEU A 194 10.97 9.92 3.27
CA LEU A 194 11.65 8.64 3.30
C LEU A 194 10.84 7.57 2.57
N SER A 195 9.53 7.50 2.79
CA SER A 195 8.64 6.55 2.11
C SER A 195 8.64 6.78 0.60
N MET A 196 8.58 8.03 0.16
CA MET A 196 8.68 8.38 -1.27
C MET A 196 10.03 7.94 -1.87
N PHE A 197 11.13 8.17 -1.16
CA PHE A 197 12.46 7.72 -1.58
C PHE A 197 12.53 6.20 -1.70
N LEU A 198 12.01 5.46 -0.70
CA LEU A 198 12.02 4.00 -0.69
C LEU A 198 11.15 3.41 -1.80
N VAL A 199 9.96 3.98 -2.06
CA VAL A 199 9.08 3.54 -3.14
C VAL A 199 9.71 3.76 -4.51
N LYS A 200 10.44 4.86 -4.70
CA LYS A 200 11.22 5.12 -5.93
C LYS A 200 12.36 4.11 -6.12
N ASN A 201 12.90 3.57 -5.04
CA ASN A 201 14.07 2.69 -5.03
C ASN A 201 13.70 1.29 -4.51
N GLU A 202 12.74 0.63 -5.16
CA GLU A 202 12.23 -0.68 -4.75
C GLU A 202 13.32 -1.75 -4.63
N GLY A 203 14.30 -1.73 -5.53
CA GLY A 203 15.45 -2.64 -5.47
C GLY A 203 16.29 -2.48 -4.19
N LEU A 204 16.44 -1.24 -3.71
CA LEU A 204 17.11 -0.96 -2.44
C LEU A 204 16.32 -1.53 -1.26
N VAL A 205 14.99 -1.38 -1.30
CA VAL A 205 14.10 -1.92 -0.26
C VAL A 205 14.23 -3.45 -0.19
N GLY A 206 14.16 -4.15 -1.32
CA GLY A 206 14.35 -5.60 -1.39
C GLY A 206 15.70 -6.06 -0.85
N ASN A 207 16.78 -5.35 -1.23
CA ASN A 207 18.14 -5.64 -0.79
C ASN A 207 18.37 -5.41 0.72
N ILE A 208 17.62 -4.51 1.35
CA ILE A 208 17.72 -4.25 2.79
C ILE A 208 16.79 -5.16 3.60
N LEU A 209 15.53 -5.30 3.18
CA LEU A 209 14.52 -6.03 3.96
C LEU A 209 14.86 -7.51 4.13
N GLY A 210 15.38 -8.16 3.10
CA GLY A 210 15.78 -9.57 3.17
C GLY A 210 16.83 -9.84 4.24
N PRO A 211 18.02 -9.25 4.15
CA PRO A 211 19.07 -9.41 5.16
C PRO A 211 18.65 -8.93 6.55
N LEU A 212 17.91 -7.83 6.66
CA LEU A 212 17.43 -7.32 7.93
C LEU A 212 16.44 -8.28 8.59
N GLY A 213 15.52 -8.87 7.82
CA GLY A 213 14.59 -9.89 8.30
C GLY A 213 15.32 -11.12 8.85
N ILE A 214 16.33 -11.62 8.13
CA ILE A 214 17.17 -12.74 8.57
C ILE A 214 17.93 -12.37 9.85
N LEU A 215 18.53 -11.18 9.88
CA LEU A 215 19.30 -10.71 11.06
C LEU A 215 18.39 -10.61 12.28
N MET A 216 17.20 -10.03 12.14
CA MET A 216 16.22 -9.92 13.23
C MET A 216 15.77 -11.31 13.70
N PHE A 217 15.47 -12.21 12.77
CA PHE A 217 15.07 -13.58 13.11
C PHE A 217 16.15 -14.32 13.89
N VAL A 218 17.39 -14.33 13.39
CA VAL A 218 18.54 -14.93 14.07
C VAL A 218 18.79 -14.26 15.42
N GLY A 219 18.64 -12.93 15.50
CA GLY A 219 18.76 -12.17 16.73
C GLY A 219 17.73 -12.59 17.78
N LEU A 220 16.45 -12.69 17.40
CA LEU A 220 15.38 -13.13 18.31
C LEU A 220 15.57 -14.57 18.79
N VAL A 221 15.91 -15.48 17.89
CA VAL A 221 16.22 -16.88 18.25
C VAL A 221 17.42 -16.95 19.20
N THR A 222 18.48 -16.24 18.89
CA THR A 222 19.69 -16.19 19.73
C THR A 222 19.36 -15.60 21.10
N TYR A 223 18.58 -14.55 21.17
CA TYR A 223 18.12 -13.93 22.41
C TYR A 223 17.30 -14.91 23.24
N ALA A 224 16.34 -15.63 22.61
CA ALA A 224 15.51 -16.62 23.28
C ALA A 224 16.33 -17.72 23.94
N PHE A 225 17.39 -18.19 23.28
CA PHE A 225 18.23 -19.28 23.83
C PHE A 225 19.29 -18.80 24.80
N LYS A 226 19.83 -17.57 24.65
CA LYS A 226 20.92 -17.07 25.49
C LYS A 226 20.47 -16.30 26.73
N LYS A 227 19.29 -15.68 26.68
CA LYS A 227 18.86 -14.72 27.71
C LYS A 227 17.58 -15.11 28.44
N LEU A 228 16.76 -15.99 27.84
CA LEU A 228 15.49 -16.40 28.44
C LEU A 228 15.56 -17.86 28.92
N GLU A 229 14.86 -18.12 30.03
CA GLU A 229 14.79 -19.46 30.65
C GLU A 229 13.32 -19.83 30.93
N GLY A 230 13.05 -21.14 31.04
CA GLY A 230 11.74 -21.65 31.40
C GLY A 230 10.58 -21.16 30.52
N ASP A 231 9.55 -20.66 31.18
CA ASP A 231 8.33 -20.20 30.53
C ASP A 231 8.54 -19.01 29.59
N GLU A 232 9.46 -18.11 29.89
CA GLU A 232 9.74 -16.94 29.04
C GLU A 232 10.32 -17.36 27.70
N ARG A 233 11.24 -18.34 27.69
CA ARG A 233 11.77 -18.93 26.46
C ARG A 233 10.67 -19.59 25.64
N SER A 234 9.80 -20.37 26.27
CA SER A 234 8.71 -21.06 25.60
C SER A 234 7.73 -20.08 24.96
N ARG A 235 7.38 -18.99 25.64
CA ARG A 235 6.53 -17.91 25.13
C ARG A 235 7.17 -17.19 23.94
N MET A 236 8.47 -16.89 24.01
CA MET A 236 9.21 -16.26 22.91
C MET A 236 9.27 -17.17 21.68
N LEU A 237 9.57 -18.47 21.86
CA LEU A 237 9.59 -19.44 20.76
C LEU A 237 8.20 -19.63 20.14
N ALA A 238 7.14 -19.64 20.95
CA ALA A 238 5.77 -19.65 20.44
C ALA A 238 5.47 -18.40 19.61
N ALA A 239 5.88 -17.21 20.06
CA ALA A 239 5.72 -15.97 19.29
C ALA A 239 6.48 -16.03 17.94
N ILE A 240 7.72 -16.52 17.94
CA ILE A 240 8.51 -16.74 16.71
C ILE A 240 7.80 -17.71 15.77
N TYR A 241 7.28 -18.82 16.30
CA TYR A 241 6.50 -19.79 15.53
C TYR A 241 5.27 -19.14 14.87
N PHE A 242 4.50 -18.33 15.61
CA PHE A 242 3.35 -17.63 15.06
C PHE A 242 3.75 -16.64 13.97
N VAL A 243 4.85 -15.92 14.13
CA VAL A 243 5.37 -15.03 13.08
C VAL A 243 5.71 -15.80 11.81
N LEU A 244 6.38 -16.95 11.94
CA LEU A 244 6.67 -17.82 10.79
C LEU A 244 5.41 -18.40 10.15
N ALA A 245 4.42 -18.80 10.95
CA ALA A 245 3.14 -19.31 10.45
C ALA A 245 2.32 -18.25 9.70
N GLN A 246 2.53 -16.96 9.96
CA GLN A 246 1.89 -15.88 9.21
C GLN A 246 2.38 -15.80 7.75
N ILE A 247 3.63 -16.17 7.48
CA ILE A 247 4.20 -16.06 6.12
C ILE A 247 3.39 -16.88 5.11
N PRO A 248 3.21 -18.21 5.25
CA PRO A 248 2.41 -18.98 4.32
C PRO A 248 0.93 -18.59 4.35
N PHE A 249 0.40 -18.20 5.52
CA PHE A 249 -0.98 -17.73 5.63
C PHE A 249 -1.23 -16.51 4.72
N TRP A 250 -0.43 -15.47 4.86
CA TRP A 250 -0.59 -14.26 4.06
C TRP A 250 -0.27 -14.48 2.59
N ALA A 251 0.74 -15.30 2.28
CA ALA A 251 1.06 -15.64 0.90
C ALA A 251 -0.13 -16.33 0.19
N LEU A 252 -0.83 -17.24 0.87
CA LEU A 252 -2.02 -17.89 0.33
C LEU A 252 -3.23 -16.95 0.30
N PHE A 253 -3.39 -16.13 1.33
CA PHE A 253 -4.52 -15.20 1.44
C PHE A 253 -4.49 -14.14 0.33
N GLU A 254 -3.33 -13.55 0.06
CA GLU A 254 -3.14 -12.54 -1.01
C GLU A 254 -3.31 -13.12 -2.42
N GLN A 255 -3.11 -14.43 -2.59
CA GLN A 255 -3.30 -15.11 -3.88
C GLN A 255 -4.73 -15.59 -4.10
N ALA A 256 -5.57 -15.61 -3.08
CA ALA A 256 -6.95 -16.09 -3.17
C ALA A 256 -7.95 -15.00 -3.60
N GLY A 257 -7.49 -13.75 -3.78
CA GLY A 257 -8.31 -12.58 -4.12
C GLY A 257 -8.36 -12.22 -5.59
#